data_6ef6ae989aadae26285e72519ca764d8
#
_entry.id   6ef6ae989aadae26285e72519ca764d8
#
_cell.length_a   1.000
_cell.length_b   1.000
_cell.length_c   1.000
_cell.angle_alpha   90.00
_cell.angle_beta   90.00
_cell.angle_gamma   90.00
#
_symmetry.space_group_name_H-M   'P 1'
#
loop_
_entity.id
_entity.type
_entity.pdbx_description
1 polymer ?
#
loop_
_entity_poly.entity_id
_entity_poly.type
_entity_poly.pdbx_seq_one_letter_code
_entity_poly.pdbx_strand_id
1 'polypeptide(L)'
;MDSSLLCEKGGKIIMKTSGGLVKKQEEIKQEQEKPLGLRALIAKMEPEIKKALPSVITPERFTRMVFTALSTNPQLLKCTPGSFLGAMMNAAQLGLEPNTPLGQAYLIPYKNHGVMECQFQLGYKGLIDLVYRSEEVTDIQAHEVYENDEFEYELGLNPK
;
A
#
# COMPACT_ATOMS: atom_id res chain seq x y z
N MET A 1 -28.87 68.57 7.79
CA MET A 1 -29.22 67.95 6.52
C MET A 1 -28.01 67.21 6.04
N ASP A 2 -28.11 66.01 6.41
CA ASP A 2 -27.76 64.74 5.86
C ASP A 2 -26.25 64.40 5.72
N SER A 3 -25.68 64.01 6.84
CA SER A 3 -24.39 63.29 6.91
C SER A 3 -24.55 61.74 6.92
N SER A 4 -25.78 61.25 6.63
CA SER A 4 -26.10 59.79 6.73
C SER A 4 -25.95 58.99 5.42
N LEU A 5 -25.68 59.63 4.30
CA LEU A 5 -25.67 58.98 2.97
C LEU A 5 -24.26 58.64 2.45
N LEU A 6 -23.19 59.10 3.10
CA LEU A 6 -21.80 58.81 2.66
C LEU A 6 -21.16 57.59 3.31
N CYS A 7 -21.78 57.04 4.36
CA CYS A 7 -21.23 55.86 5.05
C CYS A 7 -21.66 54.51 4.46
N GLU A 8 -22.78 54.47 3.74
CA GLU A 8 -23.30 53.23 3.11
C GLU A 8 -22.60 52.83 1.82
N LYS A 9 -21.93 53.75 1.14
CA LYS A 9 -21.20 53.42 -0.09
C LYS A 9 -19.83 52.79 0.18
N GLY A 10 -19.22 53.05 1.35
CA GLY A 10 -17.94 52.47 1.72
C GLY A 10 -18.01 50.99 2.16
N GLY A 11 -19.09 50.60 2.82
CA GLY A 11 -19.23 49.22 3.34
C GLY A 11 -19.46 48.14 2.27
N LYS A 12 -20.05 48.51 1.14
CA LYS A 12 -20.31 47.55 0.05
C LYS A 12 -19.07 47.17 -0.79
N ILE A 13 -18.08 48.04 -0.84
CA ILE A 13 -16.83 47.80 -1.58
C ILE A 13 -15.90 46.88 -0.79
N ILE A 14 -15.88 46.97 0.53
CA ILE A 14 -15.07 46.13 1.40
C ILE A 14 -15.58 44.71 1.48
N MET A 15 -16.92 44.51 1.44
CA MET A 15 -17.52 43.17 1.45
C MET A 15 -17.33 42.39 0.14
N LYS A 16 -17.21 43.05 -1.00
CA LYS A 16 -16.97 42.40 -2.29
C LYS A 16 -15.52 41.93 -2.46
N THR A 17 -14.56 42.60 -1.86
CA THR A 17 -13.14 42.21 -1.93
C THR A 17 -12.79 41.07 -0.98
N SER A 18 -13.39 41.00 0.21
CA SER A 18 -13.17 39.88 1.12
C SER A 18 -13.78 38.56 0.62
N GLY A 19 -14.94 38.58 -0.04
CA GLY A 19 -15.57 37.41 -0.63
C GLY A 19 -14.77 36.79 -1.77
N GLY A 20 -14.04 37.59 -2.54
CA GLY A 20 -13.16 37.11 -3.61
C GLY A 20 -11.91 36.39 -3.11
N LEU A 21 -11.33 36.87 -2.03
CA LEU A 21 -10.15 36.22 -1.42
C LEU A 21 -10.51 34.91 -0.72
N VAL A 22 -11.65 34.87 -0.02
CA VAL A 22 -12.15 33.62 0.63
C VAL A 22 -12.46 32.57 -0.41
N LYS A 23 -13.17 32.91 -1.49
CA LYS A 23 -13.46 31.96 -2.59
C LYS A 23 -12.19 31.44 -3.24
N LYS A 24 -11.18 32.29 -3.46
CA LYS A 24 -9.91 31.86 -4.05
C LYS A 24 -9.10 30.98 -3.10
N GLN A 25 -9.19 31.19 -1.78
CA GLN A 25 -8.58 30.31 -0.79
C GLN A 25 -9.33 28.97 -0.67
N GLU A 26 -10.65 28.94 -0.82
CA GLU A 26 -11.44 27.72 -0.85
C GLU A 26 -11.21 26.94 -2.17
N GLU A 27 -11.08 27.59 -3.30
CA GLU A 27 -10.71 26.98 -4.57
C GLU A 27 -9.28 26.40 -4.53
N ILE A 28 -8.31 27.09 -3.92
CA ILE A 28 -6.94 26.59 -3.74
C ILE A 28 -6.93 25.40 -2.78
N LYS A 29 -7.74 25.39 -1.71
CA LYS A 29 -7.88 24.26 -0.81
C LYS A 29 -8.56 23.06 -1.52
N GLN A 30 -9.57 23.30 -2.34
CA GLN A 30 -10.25 22.26 -3.10
C GLN A 30 -9.39 21.67 -4.22
N GLU A 31 -8.49 22.46 -4.84
CA GLU A 31 -7.48 21.94 -5.77
C GLU A 31 -6.41 21.08 -5.10
N GLN A 32 -6.07 21.36 -3.83
CA GLN A 32 -5.15 20.53 -3.05
C GLN A 32 -5.80 19.24 -2.51
N GLU A 33 -7.13 19.15 -2.47
CA GLU A 33 -7.91 18.00 -1.98
C GLU A 33 -8.46 17.08 -3.09
N LYS A 34 -8.10 17.26 -4.34
CA LYS A 34 -8.36 16.21 -5.33
C LYS A 34 -7.51 15.00 -4.93
N PRO A 35 -8.14 13.88 -4.52
CA PRO A 35 -7.36 12.70 -4.12
C PRO A 35 -6.48 12.32 -5.30
N LEU A 36 -5.18 12.43 -5.11
CA LEU A 36 -4.22 11.90 -6.07
C LEU A 36 -4.61 10.44 -6.31
N GLY A 37 -4.86 10.07 -7.56
CA GLY A 37 -5.18 8.68 -7.87
C GLY A 37 -4.12 7.75 -7.28
N LEU A 38 -4.51 6.57 -6.81
CA LEU A 38 -3.62 5.61 -6.14
C LEU A 38 -2.30 5.40 -6.89
N ARG A 39 -2.35 5.38 -8.23
CA ARG A 39 -1.14 5.29 -9.08
C ARG A 39 -0.17 6.46 -8.91
N ALA A 40 -0.69 7.68 -8.79
CA ALA A 40 0.12 8.88 -8.58
C ALA A 40 0.73 8.90 -7.17
N LEU A 41 0.02 8.38 -6.16
CA LEU A 41 0.55 8.21 -4.81
C LEU A 41 1.69 7.20 -4.77
N ILE A 42 1.57 6.07 -5.46
CA ILE A 42 2.64 5.06 -5.57
C ILE A 42 3.88 5.68 -6.21
N ALA A 43 3.73 6.41 -7.32
CA ALA A 43 4.85 7.09 -7.97
C ALA A 43 5.53 8.12 -7.05
N LYS A 44 4.75 8.85 -6.24
CA LYS A 44 5.30 9.79 -5.25
C LYS A 44 6.08 9.08 -4.13
N MET A 45 5.70 7.84 -3.79
CA MET A 45 6.36 7.05 -2.75
C MET A 45 7.56 6.24 -3.25
N GLU A 46 7.90 6.29 -4.52
CA GLU A 46 9.05 5.57 -5.09
C GLU A 46 10.37 5.79 -4.31
N PRO A 47 10.72 7.03 -3.87
CA PRO A 47 11.92 7.24 -3.05
C PRO A 47 11.90 6.50 -1.70
N GLU A 48 10.72 6.41 -1.08
CA GLU A 48 10.56 5.70 0.20
C GLU A 48 10.58 4.18 0.00
N ILE A 49 9.98 3.70 -1.09
CA ILE A 49 10.06 2.29 -1.51
C ILE A 49 11.53 1.90 -1.71
N LYS A 50 12.31 2.74 -2.40
CA LYS A 50 13.74 2.49 -2.63
C LYS A 50 14.55 2.35 -1.34
N LYS A 51 14.21 3.13 -0.30
CA LYS A 51 14.87 3.03 1.01
C LYS A 51 14.47 1.77 1.79
N ALA A 52 13.25 1.29 1.59
CA ALA A 52 12.69 0.16 2.32
C ALA A 52 13.07 -1.20 1.70
N LEU A 53 13.36 -1.24 0.39
CA LEU A 53 13.66 -2.46 -0.35
C LEU A 53 15.05 -3.01 0.03
N PRO A 54 15.14 -4.32 0.35
CA PRO A 54 16.43 -5.00 0.43
C PRO A 54 17.07 -5.14 -0.96
N SER A 55 18.36 -5.45 -1.01
CA SER A 55 19.16 -5.56 -2.24
C SER A 55 18.66 -6.63 -3.24
N VAL A 56 17.75 -7.50 -2.81
CA VAL A 56 17.21 -8.62 -3.61
C VAL A 56 16.31 -8.16 -4.76
N ILE A 57 15.61 -7.01 -4.60
CA ILE A 57 14.63 -6.51 -5.58
C ILE A 57 14.93 -5.07 -5.92
N THR A 58 14.95 -4.74 -7.22
CA THR A 58 15.11 -3.35 -7.65
C THR A 58 13.79 -2.57 -7.51
N PRO A 59 13.85 -1.26 -7.17
CA PRO A 59 12.68 -0.42 -7.00
C PRO A 59 11.78 -0.39 -8.24
N GLU A 60 12.38 -0.35 -9.42
CA GLU A 60 11.66 -0.30 -10.70
C GLU A 60 10.88 -1.60 -10.95
N ARG A 61 11.49 -2.75 -10.64
CA ARG A 61 10.82 -4.06 -10.72
C ARG A 61 9.66 -4.13 -9.74
N PHE A 62 9.87 -3.74 -8.50
CA PHE A 62 8.84 -3.73 -7.46
C PHE A 62 7.65 -2.85 -7.84
N THR A 63 7.90 -1.61 -8.25
CA THR A 63 6.86 -0.67 -8.69
C THR A 63 6.06 -1.22 -9.88
N ARG A 64 6.74 -1.84 -10.85
CA ARG A 64 6.08 -2.48 -11.99
C ARG A 64 5.16 -3.63 -11.56
N MET A 65 5.60 -4.47 -10.62
CA MET A 65 4.79 -5.57 -10.08
C MET A 65 3.54 -5.05 -9.38
N VAL A 66 3.67 -3.98 -8.58
CA VAL A 66 2.53 -3.32 -7.93
C VAL A 66 1.53 -2.79 -8.95
N PHE A 67 1.99 -2.13 -10.01
CA PHE A 67 1.10 -1.68 -11.10
C PHE A 67 0.44 -2.83 -11.84
N THR A 68 1.13 -3.94 -12.03
CA THR A 68 0.56 -5.16 -12.61
C THR A 68 -0.52 -5.73 -11.71
N ALA A 69 -0.28 -5.82 -10.39
CA ALA A 69 -1.26 -6.28 -9.42
C ALA A 69 -2.55 -5.42 -9.43
N LEU A 70 -2.42 -4.08 -9.53
CA LEU A 70 -3.56 -3.17 -9.66
C LEU A 70 -4.33 -3.36 -10.97
N SER A 71 -3.63 -3.71 -12.04
CA SER A 71 -4.27 -3.96 -13.35
C SER A 71 -4.97 -5.31 -13.40
N THR A 72 -4.39 -6.32 -12.76
CA THR A 72 -4.96 -7.68 -12.68
C THR A 72 -6.14 -7.75 -11.72
N ASN A 73 -6.10 -7.01 -10.60
CA ASN A 73 -7.17 -6.96 -9.62
C ASN A 73 -7.70 -5.53 -9.40
N PRO A 74 -8.72 -5.10 -10.18
CA PRO A 74 -9.29 -3.75 -10.06
C PRO A 74 -9.93 -3.45 -8.69
N GLN A 75 -10.23 -4.48 -7.88
CA GLN A 75 -10.78 -4.26 -6.53
C GLN A 75 -9.76 -3.57 -5.60
N LEU A 76 -8.48 -3.75 -5.84
CA LEU A 76 -7.42 -3.05 -5.11
C LEU A 76 -7.50 -1.52 -5.28
N LEU A 77 -8.00 -1.03 -6.43
CA LEU A 77 -8.22 0.40 -6.66
C LEU A 77 -9.33 0.99 -5.81
N LYS A 78 -10.23 0.15 -5.27
CA LYS A 78 -11.33 0.56 -4.39
C LYS A 78 -10.93 0.61 -2.92
N CYS A 79 -9.76 0.06 -2.59
CA CYS A 79 -9.23 0.09 -1.23
C CYS A 79 -8.81 1.50 -0.83
N THR A 80 -8.83 1.78 0.47
CA THR A 80 -8.30 3.05 0.99
C THR A 80 -6.82 3.18 0.62
N PRO A 81 -6.37 4.35 0.15
CA PRO A 81 -4.97 4.54 -0.22
C PRO A 81 -3.99 4.19 0.90
N GLY A 82 -4.34 4.53 2.15
CA GLY A 82 -3.50 4.24 3.31
C GLY A 82 -3.29 2.74 3.54
N SER A 83 -4.37 1.93 3.49
CA SER A 83 -4.26 0.47 3.67
C SER A 83 -3.46 -0.18 2.53
N PHE A 84 -3.67 0.27 1.31
CA PHE A 84 -2.92 -0.25 0.16
C PHE A 84 -1.43 0.08 0.24
N LEU A 85 -1.08 1.33 0.55
CA LEU A 85 0.31 1.75 0.70
C LEU A 85 0.99 1.03 1.86
N GLY A 86 0.29 0.84 2.99
CA GLY A 86 0.80 0.06 4.12
C GLY A 86 1.08 -1.39 3.74
N ALA A 87 0.13 -2.07 3.09
CA ALA A 87 0.29 -3.44 2.62
C ALA A 87 1.43 -3.58 1.59
N MET A 88 1.56 -2.62 0.69
CA MET A 88 2.65 -2.54 -0.28
C MET A 88 4.02 -2.37 0.40
N MET A 89 4.11 -1.48 1.41
CA MET A 89 5.36 -1.27 2.15
C MET A 89 5.78 -2.50 2.95
N ASN A 90 4.84 -3.26 3.51
CA ASN A 90 5.16 -4.54 4.16
C ASN A 90 5.80 -5.54 3.18
N ALA A 91 5.27 -5.64 1.97
CA ALA A 91 5.86 -6.47 0.92
C ALA A 91 7.27 -5.97 0.53
N ALA A 92 7.45 -4.63 0.42
CA ALA A 92 8.73 -4.01 0.09
C ALA A 92 9.80 -4.30 1.15
N GLN A 93 9.47 -4.13 2.43
CA GLN A 93 10.39 -4.35 3.55
C GLN A 93 10.88 -5.81 3.64
N LEU A 94 10.00 -6.76 3.33
CA LEU A 94 10.35 -8.18 3.29
C LEU A 94 11.06 -8.58 1.99
N GLY A 95 11.08 -7.70 0.98
CA GLY A 95 11.63 -8.01 -0.33
C GLY A 95 10.90 -9.17 -1.00
N LEU A 96 9.56 -9.18 -0.90
CA LEU A 96 8.72 -10.22 -1.49
C LEU A 96 7.92 -9.65 -2.67
N GLU A 97 7.70 -10.48 -3.66
CA GLU A 97 6.96 -10.11 -4.87
C GLU A 97 5.45 -10.32 -4.67
N PRO A 98 4.67 -9.21 -4.57
CA PRO A 98 3.24 -9.34 -4.33
C PRO A 98 2.48 -9.74 -5.60
N ASN A 99 1.51 -10.64 -5.44
CA ASN A 99 0.58 -11.09 -6.48
C ASN A 99 1.27 -11.62 -7.76
N THR A 100 2.43 -12.25 -7.60
CA THR A 100 3.14 -12.93 -8.70
C THR A 100 2.86 -14.43 -8.69
N PRO A 101 3.11 -15.14 -9.81
CA PRO A 101 3.01 -16.62 -9.86
C PRO A 101 3.92 -17.34 -8.88
N LEU A 102 4.95 -16.67 -8.35
CA LEU A 102 5.84 -17.22 -7.34
C LEU A 102 5.10 -17.54 -6.03
N GLY A 103 4.00 -16.83 -5.75
CA GLY A 103 3.16 -17.09 -4.57
C GLY A 103 3.84 -16.72 -3.25
N GLN A 104 4.76 -15.75 -3.28
CA GLN A 104 5.50 -15.29 -2.09
C GLN A 104 4.64 -14.42 -1.17
N ALA A 105 3.86 -13.52 -1.76
CA ALA A 105 3.02 -12.56 -1.03
C ALA A 105 1.75 -12.21 -1.82
N TYR A 106 0.75 -11.76 -1.10
CA TYR A 106 -0.54 -11.37 -1.67
C TYR A 106 -1.02 -10.03 -1.10
N LEU A 107 -1.55 -9.19 -1.97
CA LEU A 107 -2.33 -8.00 -1.64
C LEU A 107 -3.80 -8.34 -1.82
N ILE A 108 -4.53 -8.45 -0.72
CA ILE A 108 -5.91 -8.94 -0.72
C ILE A 108 -6.85 -7.80 -0.36
N PRO A 109 -7.79 -7.41 -1.26
CA PRO A 109 -8.83 -6.47 -0.92
C PRO A 109 -9.90 -7.17 -0.08
N TYR A 110 -10.28 -6.58 1.05
CA TYR A 110 -11.36 -7.07 1.90
C TYR A 110 -12.22 -5.91 2.39
N LYS A 111 -13.45 -6.21 2.80
CA LYS A 111 -14.40 -5.22 3.29
C LYS A 111 -14.43 -5.27 4.82
N ASN A 112 -13.96 -4.19 5.45
CA ASN A 112 -13.95 -4.01 6.89
C ASN A 112 -14.96 -2.93 7.27
N HIS A 113 -15.99 -3.26 8.05
CA HIS A 113 -17.05 -2.33 8.49
C HIS A 113 -17.60 -1.42 7.37
N GLY A 114 -17.74 -1.96 6.15
CA GLY A 114 -18.25 -1.20 5.00
C GLY A 114 -17.19 -0.50 4.16
N VAL A 115 -15.96 -0.38 4.63
CA VAL A 115 -14.82 0.23 3.93
C VAL A 115 -13.97 -0.85 3.26
N MET A 116 -13.55 -0.61 2.01
CA MET A 116 -12.61 -1.51 1.33
C MET A 116 -11.19 -1.21 1.78
N GLU A 117 -10.51 -2.21 2.28
CA GLU A 117 -9.12 -2.15 2.74
C GLU A 117 -8.27 -3.18 2.02
N CYS A 118 -6.98 -2.93 1.96
CA CYS A 118 -6.00 -3.87 1.42
C CYS A 118 -5.19 -4.48 2.56
N GLN A 119 -5.13 -5.80 2.60
CA GLN A 119 -4.33 -6.55 3.56
C GLN A 119 -3.15 -7.20 2.86
N PHE A 120 -1.97 -7.11 3.47
CA PHE A 120 -0.81 -7.90 3.09
C PHE A 120 -0.93 -9.30 3.72
N GLN A 121 -0.77 -10.32 2.89
CA GLN A 121 -0.72 -11.71 3.35
C GLN A 121 0.56 -12.38 2.83
N LEU A 122 1.33 -12.91 3.75
CA LEU A 122 2.50 -13.70 3.44
C LEU A 122 2.08 -15.08 2.93
N GLY A 123 2.62 -15.49 1.79
CA GLY A 123 2.45 -16.84 1.25
C GLY A 123 3.46 -17.80 1.88
N TYR A 124 3.13 -19.11 1.93
CA TYR A 124 4.06 -20.12 2.48
C TYR A 124 5.39 -20.17 1.71
N LYS A 125 5.36 -19.97 0.39
CA LYS A 125 6.59 -19.87 -0.42
C LYS A 125 7.45 -18.67 -0.06
N GLY A 126 6.82 -17.54 0.30
CA GLY A 126 7.53 -16.36 0.80
C GLY A 126 8.15 -16.61 2.17
N LEU A 127 7.46 -17.35 3.05
CA LEU A 127 8.00 -17.74 4.34
C LEU A 127 9.24 -18.63 4.18
N ILE A 128 9.18 -19.64 3.31
CA ILE A 128 10.31 -20.50 2.97
C ILE A 128 11.48 -19.69 2.44
N ASP A 129 11.23 -18.76 1.50
CA ASP A 129 12.26 -17.89 0.93
C ASP A 129 12.94 -17.02 2.01
N LEU A 130 12.17 -16.45 2.95
CA LEU A 130 12.71 -15.67 4.06
C LEU A 130 13.56 -16.52 5.00
N VAL A 131 13.14 -17.76 5.27
CA VAL A 131 13.91 -18.70 6.11
C VAL A 131 15.25 -19.04 5.46
N TYR A 132 15.27 -19.36 4.17
CA TYR A 132 16.55 -19.62 3.46
C TYR A 132 17.44 -18.38 3.36
N ARG A 133 16.86 -17.18 3.30
CA ARG A 133 17.64 -15.91 3.32
C ARG A 133 18.32 -15.65 4.68
N SER A 134 17.82 -16.24 5.76
CA SER A 134 18.46 -16.09 7.08
C SER A 134 19.77 -16.85 7.19
N GLU A 135 20.04 -17.81 6.29
CA GLU A 135 21.20 -18.70 6.28
C GLU A 135 21.31 -19.57 7.57
N GLU A 136 20.32 -19.52 8.46
CA GLU A 136 20.30 -20.32 9.69
C GLU A 136 19.72 -21.72 9.47
N VAL A 137 18.97 -21.92 8.38
CA VAL A 137 18.32 -23.19 8.03
C VAL A 137 18.88 -23.71 6.72
N THR A 138 19.38 -24.94 6.76
CA THR A 138 19.97 -25.60 5.60
C THR A 138 18.94 -26.36 4.78
N ASP A 139 17.92 -26.91 5.43
CA ASP A 139 16.90 -27.73 4.76
C ASP A 139 15.55 -27.66 5.48
N ILE A 140 14.47 -27.64 4.70
CA ILE A 140 13.08 -27.71 5.18
C ILE A 140 12.41 -28.81 4.38
N GLN A 141 12.02 -29.89 5.03
CA GLN A 141 11.32 -31.01 4.42
C GLN A 141 9.94 -31.16 5.04
N ALA A 142 8.96 -31.46 4.22
CA ALA A 142 7.61 -31.80 4.63
C ALA A 142 7.13 -32.98 3.80
N HIS A 143 6.80 -34.07 4.47
CA HIS A 143 6.32 -35.29 3.84
C HIS A 143 4.94 -35.65 4.39
N GLU A 144 4.10 -36.16 3.54
CA GLU A 144 2.82 -36.75 3.92
C GLU A 144 3.05 -38.19 4.37
N VAL A 145 2.41 -38.60 5.46
CA VAL A 145 2.42 -39.96 5.98
C VAL A 145 1.02 -40.51 5.80
N TYR A 146 0.90 -41.65 5.08
CA TYR A 146 -0.36 -42.33 4.83
C TYR A 146 -0.57 -43.47 5.83
N GLU A 147 -1.83 -43.92 5.98
CA GLU A 147 -2.23 -44.92 6.97
C GLU A 147 -1.48 -46.26 6.84
N ASN A 148 -1.02 -46.58 5.64
CA ASN A 148 -0.29 -47.85 5.35
C ASN A 148 1.23 -47.68 5.32
N ASP A 149 1.75 -46.47 5.67
CA ASP A 149 3.17 -46.24 5.67
C ASP A 149 3.76 -46.66 7.01
N GLU A 150 4.94 -47.26 6.97
CA GLU A 150 5.76 -47.45 8.16
C GLU A 150 6.35 -46.08 8.55
N PHE A 151 5.97 -45.57 9.72
CA PHE A 151 6.40 -44.27 10.17
C PHE A 151 7.22 -44.39 11.45
N GLU A 152 8.49 -44.01 11.33
CA GLU A 152 9.39 -43.81 12.45
C GLU A 152 9.91 -42.38 12.41
N TYR A 153 10.07 -41.73 13.55
CA TYR A 153 10.72 -40.43 13.63
C TYR A 153 11.82 -40.42 14.70
N GLU A 154 12.89 -39.73 14.40
CA GLU A 154 13.98 -39.50 15.31
C GLU A 154 14.24 -38.00 15.41
N LEU A 155 14.33 -37.48 16.66
CA LEU A 155 14.64 -36.09 16.91
C LEU A 155 16.14 -35.89 16.97
N GLY A 156 16.73 -35.08 16.12
CA GLY A 156 18.16 -34.82 16.09
C GLY A 156 18.60 -33.93 14.95
N LEU A 157 19.91 -33.72 14.81
CA LEU A 157 20.48 -32.90 13.72
C LEU A 157 20.34 -33.55 12.33
N ASN A 158 20.13 -34.88 12.29
CA ASN A 158 19.86 -35.63 11.06
C ASN A 158 18.64 -36.54 11.29
N PRO A 159 17.43 -35.98 11.22
CA PRO A 159 16.21 -36.78 11.37
C PRO A 159 16.11 -37.79 10.23
N LYS A 160 15.71 -39.03 10.58
CA LYS A 160 15.35 -40.06 9.61
C LYS A 160 13.86 -40.01 9.31
#